data_97ba6124c147f882bd8ec7958b400bd4
#
_entry.id   97ba6124c147f882bd8ec7958b400bd4
#
_cell.length_a   1.000
_cell.length_b   1.000
_cell.length_c   1.000
_cell.angle_alpha   90.00
_cell.angle_beta   90.00
_cell.angle_gamma   90.00
#
_symmetry.space_group_name_H-M   'P 1'
#
loop_
_entity.id
_entity.type
_entity.pdbx_description
1 polymer ?
#
loop_
_entity_poly.entity_id
_entity_poly.type
_entity_poly.pdbx_seq_one_letter_code
_entity_poly.pdbx_strand_id
1 'polypeptide(L)'
;MMLTQSSLEQQKELDSFLDMISPSLRLEVTRHIFGEAIAKNEVLSGNADLIEFVVYKLNTLLYLPEDHICKQGDIGTKLYFLAKGECAVWVRDELKKDRQVGLLKRGQLFGEVALIKKCRRTATVKSLNYCTCASLDAEQFAELKECFPDAVSKLAMYVDIFKAFRQTSKYKDRWKLFLMVYFHPNSAENPS
;
A
#
# COMPACT_ATOMS: atom_id res chain seq x y z
N MET A 1 0.50 -9.74 -12.69
CA MET A 1 1.01 -10.09 -11.37
C MET A 1 1.63 -11.48 -11.48
N MET A 2 2.94 -11.60 -11.40
CA MET A 2 3.60 -12.91 -11.40
C MET A 2 4.08 -13.17 -9.97
N LEU A 3 3.34 -14.00 -9.26
CA LEU A 3 3.79 -14.61 -8.01
C LEU A 3 4.64 -15.84 -8.37
N THR A 4 5.59 -16.18 -7.52
CA THR A 4 6.30 -17.45 -7.63
C THR A 4 5.33 -18.61 -7.37
N GLN A 5 5.63 -19.81 -7.83
CA GLN A 5 4.77 -20.98 -7.60
C GLN A 5 4.53 -21.21 -6.10
N SER A 6 5.57 -21.03 -5.28
CA SER A 6 5.50 -21.15 -3.83
C SER A 6 4.61 -20.06 -3.18
N SER A 7 4.64 -18.81 -3.69
CA SER A 7 3.73 -17.75 -3.22
C SER A 7 2.28 -18.06 -3.53
N LEU A 8 2.00 -18.67 -4.68
CA LEU A 8 0.66 -19.08 -5.08
C LEU A 8 0.11 -20.21 -4.21
N GLU A 9 0.96 -21.16 -3.83
CA GLU A 9 0.59 -22.25 -2.92
C GLU A 9 0.26 -21.72 -1.53
N GLN A 10 1.12 -20.89 -0.96
CA GLN A 10 0.86 -20.28 0.36
C GLN A 10 -0.40 -19.39 0.36
N GLN A 11 -0.65 -18.66 -0.73
CA GLN A 11 -1.88 -17.88 -0.84
C GLN A 11 -3.13 -18.77 -0.88
N LYS A 12 -3.09 -19.88 -1.62
CA LYS A 12 -4.19 -20.84 -1.66
C LYS A 12 -4.47 -21.49 -0.31
N GLU A 13 -3.43 -21.81 0.45
CA GLU A 13 -3.58 -22.34 1.82
C GLU A 13 -4.25 -21.32 2.74
N LEU A 14 -3.82 -20.06 2.66
CA LEU A 14 -4.44 -18.96 3.41
C LEU A 14 -5.91 -18.76 3.01
N ASP A 15 -6.20 -18.69 1.73
CA ASP A 15 -7.57 -18.51 1.22
C ASP A 15 -8.46 -19.67 1.67
N SER A 16 -7.99 -20.92 1.56
CA SER A 16 -8.69 -22.11 2.05
C SER A 16 -8.95 -22.04 3.56
N PHE A 17 -7.97 -21.60 4.35
CA PHE A 17 -8.14 -21.42 5.79
C PHE A 17 -9.20 -20.35 6.09
N LEU A 18 -9.13 -19.20 5.41
CA LEU A 18 -10.07 -18.10 5.59
C LEU A 18 -11.50 -18.48 5.20
N ASP A 19 -11.67 -19.40 4.25
CA ASP A 19 -12.99 -19.89 3.83
C ASP A 19 -13.58 -20.91 4.83
N MET A 20 -12.74 -21.57 5.63
CA MET A 20 -13.19 -22.51 6.67
C MET A 20 -13.65 -21.81 7.95
N ILE A 21 -13.26 -20.58 8.21
CA ILE A 21 -13.64 -19.84 9.41
C ILE A 21 -14.90 -19.00 9.16
N SER A 22 -15.64 -18.70 10.22
CA SER A 22 -16.85 -17.87 10.11
C SER A 22 -16.51 -16.44 9.65
N PRO A 23 -17.44 -15.74 8.97
CA PRO A 23 -17.22 -14.34 8.56
C PRO A 23 -16.85 -13.41 9.71
N SER A 24 -17.43 -13.62 10.91
CA SER A 24 -17.10 -12.84 12.11
C SER A 24 -15.67 -13.07 12.57
N LEU A 25 -15.22 -14.33 12.58
CA LEU A 25 -13.83 -14.66 12.95
C LEU A 25 -12.83 -14.15 11.90
N ARG A 26 -13.19 -14.23 10.62
CA ARG A 26 -12.38 -13.65 9.53
C ARG A 26 -12.19 -12.15 9.73
N LEU A 27 -13.26 -11.42 10.06
CA LEU A 27 -13.19 -10.00 10.34
C LEU A 27 -12.32 -9.69 11.55
N GLU A 28 -12.43 -10.47 12.63
CA GLU A 28 -11.63 -10.32 13.83
C GLU A 28 -10.14 -10.55 13.56
N VAL A 29 -9.80 -11.61 12.82
CA VAL A 29 -8.42 -11.87 12.36
C VAL A 29 -7.89 -10.73 11.51
N THR A 30 -8.68 -10.24 10.54
CA THR A 30 -8.29 -9.11 9.69
C THR A 30 -8.06 -7.84 10.52
N ARG A 31 -8.96 -7.56 11.46
CA ARG A 31 -8.82 -6.42 12.39
C ARG A 31 -7.56 -6.54 13.25
N HIS A 32 -7.25 -7.73 13.74
CA HIS A 32 -6.04 -7.97 14.52
C HIS A 32 -4.76 -7.73 13.71
N ILE A 33 -4.71 -8.21 12.46
CA ILE A 33 -3.53 -8.09 11.61
C ILE A 33 -3.34 -6.65 11.10
N PHE A 34 -4.41 -6.00 10.66
CA PHE A 34 -4.34 -4.74 9.92
C PHE A 34 -4.79 -3.52 10.71
N GLY A 35 -5.66 -3.69 11.72
CA GLY A 35 -6.32 -2.58 12.42
C GLY A 35 -5.33 -1.57 13.01
N GLU A 36 -4.27 -2.03 13.67
CA GLU A 36 -3.24 -1.15 14.22
C GLU A 36 -2.47 -0.41 13.13
N ALA A 37 -2.15 -1.09 12.02
CA ALA A 37 -1.42 -0.48 10.91
C ALA A 37 -2.27 0.57 10.18
N ILE A 38 -3.57 0.29 10.02
CA ILE A 38 -4.53 1.22 9.39
C ILE A 38 -4.80 2.42 10.31
N ALA A 39 -4.98 2.19 11.61
CA ALA A 39 -5.22 3.26 12.58
C ALA A 39 -4.06 4.26 12.71
N LYS A 40 -2.84 3.81 12.44
CA LYS A 40 -1.63 4.66 12.40
C LYS A 40 -1.45 5.40 11.06
N ASN A 41 -2.23 5.07 10.05
CA ASN A 41 -2.16 5.76 8.76
C ASN A 41 -2.85 7.13 8.86
N GLU A 42 -2.15 8.21 8.54
CA GLU A 42 -2.63 9.59 8.71
C GLU A 42 -3.91 9.91 7.90
N VAL A 43 -4.09 9.22 6.77
CA VAL A 43 -5.28 9.44 5.92
C VAL A 43 -6.52 8.80 6.55
N LEU A 44 -6.35 7.67 7.21
CA LEU A 44 -7.43 6.85 7.77
C LEU A 44 -7.62 7.07 9.26
N SER A 45 -6.62 7.64 9.95
CA SER A 45 -6.68 7.90 11.39
C SER A 45 -7.78 8.90 11.74
N GLY A 46 -8.37 8.72 12.92
CA GLY A 46 -9.37 9.63 13.47
C GLY A 46 -10.82 9.36 13.04
N ASN A 47 -11.08 8.35 12.20
CA ASN A 47 -12.43 7.94 11.85
C ASN A 47 -12.58 6.42 12.02
N ALA A 48 -13.26 6.00 13.11
CA ALA A 48 -13.44 4.60 13.44
C ALA A 48 -14.29 3.85 12.39
N ASP A 49 -15.33 4.48 11.87
CA ASP A 49 -16.21 3.89 10.86
C ASP A 49 -15.46 3.64 9.55
N LEU A 50 -14.58 4.56 9.16
CA LEU A 50 -13.72 4.40 8.00
C LEU A 50 -12.75 3.21 8.18
N ILE A 51 -12.14 3.10 9.38
CA ILE A 51 -11.23 1.98 9.68
C ILE A 51 -12.00 0.67 9.61
N GLU A 52 -13.18 0.60 10.19
CA GLU A 52 -14.02 -0.59 10.19
C GLU A 52 -14.46 -0.98 8.77
N PHE A 53 -14.92 -0.01 7.98
CA PHE A 53 -15.25 -0.20 6.57
C PHE A 53 -14.08 -0.77 5.78
N VAL A 54 -12.90 -0.16 5.92
CA VAL A 54 -11.69 -0.61 5.21
C VAL A 54 -11.33 -2.03 5.64
N VAL A 55 -11.28 -2.32 6.95
CA VAL A 55 -10.94 -3.66 7.48
C VAL A 55 -11.91 -4.73 6.95
N TYR A 56 -13.20 -4.41 6.87
CA TYR A 56 -14.22 -5.34 6.35
C TYR A 56 -14.02 -5.70 4.88
N LYS A 57 -13.53 -4.75 4.07
CA LYS A 57 -13.34 -4.91 2.62
C LYS A 57 -11.96 -5.46 2.22
N LEU A 58 -11.01 -5.57 3.16
CA LEU A 58 -9.64 -5.97 2.84
C LEU A 58 -9.52 -7.45 2.45
N ASN A 59 -8.73 -7.69 1.41
CA ASN A 59 -8.26 -9.01 1.05
C ASN A 59 -6.80 -9.18 1.49
N THR A 60 -6.52 -10.23 2.28
CA THR A 60 -5.16 -10.53 2.76
C THR A 60 -4.35 -11.21 1.67
N LEU A 61 -3.13 -10.73 1.46
CA LEU A 61 -2.19 -11.24 0.46
C LEU A 61 -0.82 -11.48 1.09
N LEU A 62 -0.23 -12.64 0.78
CA LEU A 62 1.12 -13.01 1.20
C LEU A 62 2.10 -12.89 0.03
N TYR A 63 3.29 -12.39 0.33
CA TYR A 63 4.38 -12.27 -0.63
C TYR A 63 5.67 -12.81 -0.04
N LEU A 64 6.37 -13.61 -0.82
CA LEU A 64 7.72 -14.09 -0.50
C LEU A 64 8.76 -13.01 -0.81
N PRO A 65 9.98 -13.13 -0.25
CA PRO A 65 11.08 -12.28 -0.67
C PRO A 65 11.24 -12.29 -2.19
N GLU A 66 11.54 -11.14 -2.77
CA GLU A 66 11.74 -10.93 -4.21
C GLU A 66 10.46 -10.95 -5.07
N ASP A 67 9.28 -11.17 -4.50
CA ASP A 67 8.02 -11.09 -5.25
C ASP A 67 7.71 -9.67 -5.69
N HIS A 68 7.18 -9.54 -6.91
CA HIS A 68 6.68 -8.29 -7.44
C HIS A 68 5.22 -8.09 -7.04
N ILE A 69 4.95 -7.15 -6.15
CA ILE A 69 3.58 -6.81 -5.74
C ILE A 69 2.87 -6.01 -6.84
N CYS A 70 3.58 -5.08 -7.46
CA CYS A 70 3.13 -4.42 -8.69
C CYS A 70 4.34 -4.03 -9.54
N LYS A 71 4.13 -3.90 -10.86
CA LYS A 71 5.18 -3.51 -11.81
C LYS A 71 4.83 -2.18 -12.46
N GLN A 72 5.84 -1.32 -12.64
CA GLN A 72 5.70 -0.06 -13.37
C GLN A 72 5.18 -0.31 -14.78
N GLY A 73 4.19 0.47 -15.19
CA GLY A 73 3.54 0.36 -16.49
C GLY A 73 2.32 -0.56 -16.54
N ASP A 74 2.11 -1.43 -15.54
CA ASP A 74 0.92 -2.27 -15.47
C ASP A 74 -0.35 -1.44 -15.17
N ILE A 75 -1.51 -1.98 -15.51
CA ILE A 75 -2.79 -1.42 -15.11
C ILE A 75 -2.95 -1.63 -13.59
N GLY A 76 -3.18 -0.54 -12.85
CA GLY A 76 -3.36 -0.59 -11.41
C GLY A 76 -4.84 -0.71 -11.03
N THR A 77 -5.25 -1.89 -10.56
CA THR A 77 -6.62 -2.17 -10.13
C THR A 77 -6.79 -2.31 -8.63
N LYS A 78 -5.70 -2.21 -7.87
CA LYS A 78 -5.70 -2.37 -6.41
C LYS A 78 -4.80 -1.34 -5.76
N LEU A 79 -5.14 -0.94 -4.55
CA LEU A 79 -4.21 -0.33 -3.60
C LEU A 79 -3.85 -1.36 -2.52
N TYR A 80 -2.78 -1.12 -1.80
CA TYR A 80 -2.23 -2.07 -0.83
C TYR A 80 -1.88 -1.38 0.49
N PHE A 81 -2.08 -2.09 1.59
CA PHE A 81 -1.57 -1.77 2.91
C PHE A 81 -0.53 -2.80 3.31
N LEU A 82 0.63 -2.36 3.75
CA LEU A 82 1.68 -3.24 4.26
C LEU A 82 1.51 -3.44 5.77
N ALA A 83 1.04 -4.63 6.19
CA ALA A 83 0.88 -4.95 7.61
C ALA A 83 2.15 -5.51 8.24
N LYS A 84 2.95 -6.26 7.47
CA LYS A 84 4.19 -6.88 7.93
C LYS A 84 5.20 -6.96 6.78
N GLY A 85 6.47 -6.84 7.12
CA GLY A 85 7.58 -6.91 6.16
C GLY A 85 8.01 -5.54 5.65
N GLU A 86 8.87 -5.55 4.64
CA GLU A 86 9.42 -4.36 3.98
C GLU A 86 9.43 -4.57 2.47
N CYS A 87 9.14 -3.51 1.72
CA CYS A 87 9.17 -3.55 0.26
C CYS A 87 10.07 -2.44 -0.30
N ALA A 88 10.80 -2.75 -1.35
CA ALA A 88 11.56 -1.77 -2.12
C ALA A 88 10.71 -1.21 -3.26
N VAL A 89 10.79 0.11 -3.44
CA VAL A 89 10.15 0.83 -4.55
C VAL A 89 11.18 1.15 -5.60
N TRP A 90 10.93 0.71 -6.82
CA TRP A 90 11.82 0.90 -7.97
C TRP A 90 11.11 1.70 -9.05
N VAL A 91 11.84 2.59 -9.68
CA VAL A 91 11.38 3.34 -10.86
C VAL A 91 12.38 3.15 -11.97
N ARG A 92 11.88 2.80 -13.14
CA ARG A 92 12.65 2.78 -14.38
C ARG A 92 12.68 4.17 -14.97
N ASP A 93 13.87 4.69 -15.18
CA ASP A 93 14.07 6.00 -15.79
C ASP A 93 13.93 5.96 -17.33
N GLU A 94 14.06 7.11 -17.98
CA GLU A 94 13.98 7.25 -19.44
C GLU A 94 15.10 6.47 -20.17
N LEU A 95 16.22 6.23 -19.48
CA LEU A 95 17.35 5.45 -19.99
C LEU A 95 17.16 3.92 -19.73
N LYS A 96 15.96 3.50 -19.31
CA LYS A 96 15.60 2.12 -18.96
C LYS A 96 16.44 1.52 -17.81
N LYS A 97 17.04 2.35 -16.96
CA LYS A 97 17.73 1.89 -15.76
C LYS A 97 16.78 1.85 -14.59
N ASP A 98 16.78 0.74 -13.88
CA ASP A 98 16.00 0.56 -12.65
C ASP A 98 16.74 1.22 -11.48
N ARG A 99 16.06 2.11 -10.76
CA ARG A 99 16.60 2.83 -9.60
C ARG A 99 15.71 2.60 -8.41
N GLN A 100 16.27 2.11 -7.32
CA GLN A 100 15.55 2.03 -6.07
C GLN A 100 15.35 3.46 -5.53
N VAL A 101 14.09 3.78 -5.35
CA VAL A 101 13.68 5.12 -4.97
C VAL A 101 13.10 5.17 -3.56
N GLY A 102 12.81 4.06 -2.90
CA GLY A 102 12.31 4.03 -1.54
C GLY A 102 12.15 2.66 -0.95
N LEU A 103 11.79 2.69 0.31
CA LEU A 103 11.41 1.55 1.11
C LEU A 103 10.01 1.80 1.69
N LEU A 104 9.18 0.81 1.65
CA LEU A 104 7.89 0.79 2.32
C LEU A 104 8.00 -0.10 3.56
N LYS A 105 7.44 0.39 4.66
CA LYS A 105 7.42 -0.26 5.96
C LYS A 105 5.99 -0.51 6.44
N ARG A 106 5.85 -1.26 7.51
CA ARG A 106 4.57 -1.52 8.16
C ARG A 106 3.74 -0.24 8.35
N GLY A 107 2.46 -0.30 8.02
CA GLY A 107 1.50 0.81 8.12
C GLY A 107 1.41 1.69 6.90
N GLN A 108 2.28 1.50 5.91
CA GLN A 108 2.27 2.32 4.71
C GLN A 108 1.33 1.76 3.64
N LEU A 109 0.70 2.70 2.94
CA LEU A 109 -0.19 2.46 1.81
C LEU A 109 0.56 2.73 0.51
N PHE A 110 0.29 1.93 -0.53
CA PHE A 110 0.87 2.13 -1.85
C PHE A 110 -0.04 1.62 -2.97
N GLY A 111 0.22 2.07 -4.20
CA GLY A 111 -0.56 1.70 -5.38
C GLY A 111 -1.81 2.56 -5.59
N GLU A 112 -2.11 3.49 -4.70
CA GLU A 112 -3.23 4.44 -4.72
C GLU A 112 -3.20 5.38 -5.92
N VAL A 113 -2.00 5.76 -6.38
CA VAL A 113 -1.81 6.70 -7.50
C VAL A 113 -2.54 6.21 -8.75
N ALA A 114 -2.45 4.92 -9.04
CA ALA A 114 -3.06 4.34 -10.22
C ALA A 114 -4.61 4.39 -10.16
N LEU A 115 -5.20 4.20 -8.99
CA LEU A 115 -6.65 4.28 -8.80
C LEU A 115 -7.17 5.72 -8.81
N ILE A 116 -6.48 6.62 -8.09
CA ILE A 116 -6.89 8.02 -7.97
C ILE A 116 -6.75 8.75 -9.31
N LYS A 117 -5.63 8.56 -10.00
CA LYS A 117 -5.33 9.27 -11.26
C LYS A 117 -5.72 8.47 -12.51
N LYS A 118 -6.32 7.29 -12.36
CA LYS A 118 -6.71 6.39 -13.46
C LYS A 118 -5.56 6.20 -14.46
N CYS A 119 -4.37 5.92 -13.95
CA CYS A 119 -3.15 5.78 -14.74
C CYS A 119 -2.49 4.41 -14.49
N ARG A 120 -1.47 4.10 -15.30
CA ARG A 120 -0.65 2.91 -15.09
C ARG A 120 0.20 3.05 -13.82
N ARG A 121 0.65 1.93 -13.26
CA ARG A 121 1.56 1.90 -12.10
C ARG A 121 2.79 2.77 -12.37
N THR A 122 3.07 3.68 -11.47
CA THR A 122 4.17 4.65 -11.59
C THR A 122 5.50 4.11 -11.10
N ALA A 123 5.49 2.98 -10.40
CA ALA A 123 6.66 2.32 -9.85
C ALA A 123 6.46 0.81 -9.77
N THR A 124 7.56 0.08 -9.66
CA THR A 124 7.60 -1.34 -9.29
C THR A 124 7.79 -1.44 -7.78
N VAL A 125 6.95 -2.24 -7.11
CA VAL A 125 7.10 -2.55 -5.69
C VAL A 125 7.43 -4.03 -5.55
N LYS A 126 8.53 -4.31 -4.83
CA LYS A 126 9.09 -5.65 -4.65
C LYS A 126 9.30 -5.92 -3.17
N SER A 127 8.86 -7.07 -2.69
CA SER A 127 9.07 -7.51 -1.32
C SER A 127 10.57 -7.78 -1.07
N LEU A 128 11.09 -7.33 0.06
CA LEU A 128 12.47 -7.60 0.50
C LEU A 128 12.55 -8.82 1.42
N ASN A 129 11.46 -9.09 2.11
CA ASN A 129 11.30 -10.21 3.02
C ASN A 129 9.85 -10.74 2.92
N TYR A 130 9.45 -11.65 3.79
CA TYR A 130 8.07 -12.11 3.87
C TYR A 130 7.15 -10.95 4.21
N CYS A 131 6.23 -10.63 3.29
CA CYS A 131 5.30 -9.52 3.45
C CYS A 131 3.86 -10.00 3.56
N THR A 132 3.13 -9.42 4.52
CA THR A 132 1.68 -9.54 4.60
C THR A 132 1.09 -8.20 4.19
N CYS A 133 0.34 -8.20 3.10
CA CYS A 133 -0.36 -7.03 2.59
C CYS A 133 -1.87 -7.24 2.68
N ALA A 134 -2.60 -6.15 2.82
CA ALA A 134 -4.01 -6.13 2.50
C ALA A 134 -4.24 -5.36 1.20
N SER A 135 -5.18 -5.79 0.39
CA SER A 135 -5.54 -5.06 -0.82
C SER A 135 -7.00 -4.63 -0.81
N LEU A 136 -7.23 -3.47 -1.39
CA LEU A 136 -8.55 -2.94 -1.73
C LEU A 136 -8.58 -2.79 -3.26
N ASP A 137 -9.56 -3.38 -3.92
CA ASP A 137 -9.67 -3.28 -5.38
C ASP A 137 -10.37 -1.99 -5.83
N ALA A 138 -10.48 -1.79 -7.14
CA ALA A 138 -11.04 -0.56 -7.70
C ALA A 138 -12.53 -0.37 -7.38
N GLU A 139 -13.29 -1.46 -7.26
CA GLU A 139 -14.70 -1.47 -6.94
C GLU A 139 -14.93 -1.08 -5.48
N GLN A 140 -14.20 -1.75 -4.58
CA GLN A 140 -14.17 -1.42 -3.15
C GLN A 140 -13.67 0.01 -2.88
N PHE A 141 -12.71 0.48 -3.69
CA PHE A 141 -12.23 1.87 -3.61
C PHE A 141 -13.29 2.87 -4.10
N ALA A 142 -14.12 2.52 -5.08
CA ALA A 142 -15.24 3.35 -5.51
C ALA A 142 -16.29 3.47 -4.40
N GLU A 143 -16.65 2.36 -3.73
CA GLU A 143 -17.54 2.39 -2.55
C GLU A 143 -16.94 3.26 -1.42
N LEU A 144 -15.63 3.13 -1.16
CA LEU A 144 -14.94 3.96 -0.17
C LEU A 144 -15.08 5.45 -0.49
N LYS A 145 -14.97 5.82 -1.76
CA LYS A 145 -15.11 7.20 -2.22
C LYS A 145 -16.53 7.75 -2.00
N GLU A 146 -17.53 6.91 -2.16
CA GLU A 146 -18.93 7.29 -1.94
C GLU A 146 -19.24 7.44 -0.46
N CYS A 147 -18.78 6.51 0.38
CA CYS A 147 -19.04 6.53 1.81
C CYS A 147 -18.17 7.54 2.59
N PHE A 148 -16.91 7.74 2.16
CA PHE A 148 -15.93 8.55 2.87
C PHE A 148 -15.18 9.50 1.90
N PRO A 149 -15.87 10.45 1.26
CA PRO A 149 -15.29 11.35 0.26
C PRO A 149 -14.12 12.18 0.81
N ASP A 150 -14.16 12.58 2.07
CA ASP A 150 -13.12 13.39 2.72
C ASP A 150 -11.80 12.61 2.84
N ALA A 151 -11.86 11.32 3.18
CA ALA A 151 -10.67 10.47 3.27
C ALA A 151 -10.01 10.30 1.89
N VAL A 152 -10.81 10.08 0.86
CA VAL A 152 -10.30 9.95 -0.52
C VAL A 152 -9.77 11.30 -1.03
N SER A 153 -10.38 12.42 -0.65
CA SER A 153 -9.89 13.77 -0.99
C SER A 153 -8.53 14.05 -0.34
N LYS A 154 -8.35 13.69 0.94
CA LYS A 154 -7.04 13.76 1.60
C LYS A 154 -6.01 12.90 0.86
N LEU A 155 -6.33 11.65 0.53
CA LEU A 155 -5.43 10.77 -0.20
C LEU A 155 -5.07 11.34 -1.58
N ALA A 156 -6.02 11.93 -2.30
CA ALA A 156 -5.79 12.58 -3.58
C ALA A 156 -4.85 13.79 -3.44
N MET A 157 -5.01 14.59 -2.40
CA MET A 157 -4.12 15.71 -2.09
C MET A 157 -2.68 15.24 -1.85
N TYR A 158 -2.47 14.15 -1.07
CA TYR A 158 -1.14 13.57 -0.88
C TYR A 158 -0.51 13.13 -2.21
N VAL A 159 -1.28 12.48 -3.07
CA VAL A 159 -0.83 12.05 -4.39
C VAL A 159 -0.41 13.25 -5.26
N ASP A 160 -1.15 14.37 -5.21
CA ASP A 160 -0.82 15.57 -5.98
C ASP A 160 0.42 16.28 -5.48
N ILE A 161 0.57 16.40 -4.16
CA ILE A 161 1.78 16.93 -3.53
C ILE A 161 2.99 16.08 -3.94
N PHE A 162 2.88 14.76 -3.84
CA PHE A 162 3.94 13.84 -4.25
C PHE A 162 4.34 14.00 -5.73
N LYS A 163 3.35 14.19 -6.61
CA LYS A 163 3.58 14.42 -8.04
C LYS A 163 4.29 15.73 -8.31
N ALA A 164 3.90 16.81 -7.63
CA ALA A 164 4.53 18.12 -7.73
C ALA A 164 6.00 18.07 -7.28
N PHE A 165 6.31 17.39 -6.19
CA PHE A 165 7.69 17.19 -5.72
C PHE A 165 8.56 16.42 -6.73
N ARG A 166 8.01 15.41 -7.41
CA ARG A 166 8.76 14.65 -8.44
C ARG A 166 9.09 15.47 -9.68
N GLN A 167 8.26 16.44 -10.04
CA GLN A 167 8.46 17.27 -11.23
C GLN A 167 9.48 18.40 -11.01
N THR A 168 9.74 18.80 -9.77
CA THR A 168 10.67 19.89 -9.47
C THR A 168 12.09 19.36 -9.43
N SER A 169 12.87 19.66 -10.46
CA SER A 169 14.26 19.19 -10.68
C SER A 169 15.20 19.39 -9.48
N LYS A 170 14.94 20.41 -8.65
CA LYS A 170 15.73 20.77 -7.46
C LYS A 170 15.59 19.75 -6.31
N TYR A 171 14.58 18.84 -6.38
CA TYR A 171 14.25 17.93 -5.29
C TYR A 171 14.21 16.45 -5.70
N LYS A 172 14.83 16.11 -6.84
CA LYS A 172 14.89 14.70 -7.34
C LYS A 172 15.38 13.69 -6.31
N ASP A 173 16.20 14.12 -5.34
CA ASP A 173 16.71 13.23 -4.28
C ASP A 173 16.02 13.42 -2.90
N ARG A 174 15.17 14.44 -2.73
CA ARG A 174 14.50 14.77 -1.45
C ARG A 174 13.12 14.12 -1.26
N TRP A 175 12.62 13.39 -2.24
CA TRP A 175 11.40 12.59 -2.09
C TRP A 175 11.51 11.53 -0.98
N LYS A 176 12.73 11.09 -0.62
CA LYS A 176 13.00 10.29 0.58
C LYS A 176 12.56 11.02 1.85
N LEU A 177 12.80 12.33 1.91
CA LEU A 177 12.40 13.18 3.03
C LEU A 177 10.86 13.32 3.11
N PHE A 178 10.19 13.42 1.94
CA PHE A 178 8.74 13.47 1.88
C PHE A 178 8.08 12.17 2.37
N LEU A 179 8.58 11.02 1.95
CA LEU A 179 8.13 9.73 2.49
C LEU A 179 8.42 9.61 3.99
N MET A 180 9.55 10.11 4.49
CA MET A 180 9.84 10.13 5.93
C MET A 180 8.93 11.08 6.71
N VAL A 181 8.67 12.28 6.21
CA VAL A 181 7.89 13.30 6.93
C VAL A 181 6.39 13.01 6.93
N TYR A 182 5.84 12.49 5.82
CA TYR A 182 4.39 12.29 5.68
C TYR A 182 3.92 10.87 5.99
N PHE A 183 4.82 9.88 6.01
CA PHE A 183 4.50 8.50 6.39
C PHE A 183 5.14 8.04 7.71
N HIS A 184 5.99 8.88 8.34
CA HIS A 184 6.57 8.68 9.66
C HIS A 184 6.76 10.02 10.39
N PRO A 185 5.72 10.65 10.94
CA PRO A 185 5.86 11.87 11.71
C PRO A 185 6.69 11.69 13.01
N ASN A 186 6.86 10.45 13.48
CA ASN A 186 7.60 10.14 14.73
C ASN A 186 9.08 9.76 14.53
N SER A 187 9.66 9.88 13.32
CA SER A 187 11.09 9.63 13.11
C SER A 187 11.96 10.91 13.13
N ALA A 188 11.38 12.05 13.55
CA ALA A 188 12.09 13.32 13.72
C ALA A 188 12.72 13.49 15.10
N GLU A 189 12.69 12.47 15.98
CA GLU A 189 13.39 12.50 17.27
C GLU A 189 14.72 11.73 17.17
N ASN A 190 15.75 12.51 17.11
CA ASN A 190 17.18 12.44 17.40
C ASN A 190 18.15 12.29 16.25
N PRO A 191 18.82 13.40 15.86
CA PRO A 191 20.20 13.35 15.40
C PRO A 191 21.10 13.52 16.63
N SER A 192 21.70 12.47 17.09
CA SER A 192 22.90 12.50 17.92
C SER A 192 24.05 11.82 17.21
#